data_aff3522c33c328a9883d1d4dd2e6f254
#
_entry.id   aff3522c33c328a9883d1d4dd2e6f254
#
_cell.length_a   1.000
_cell.length_b   1.000
_cell.length_c   1.000
_cell.angle_alpha   90.00
_cell.angle_beta   90.00
_cell.angle_gamma   90.00
#
_symmetry.space_group_name_H-M   'P 1'
#
loop_
_entity.id
_entity.type
_entity.pdbx_description
1 polymer ?
#
loop_
_entity_poly.entity_id
_entity_poly.type
_entity_poly.pdbx_seq_one_letter_code
_entity_poly.pdbx_strand_id
1 'polypeptide(L)'
;MKTQAQLRTELYSALYANTTLPNNIYWIGKPTITSTFPCIIYTFLDDIGGYAFSDGLVSEDVTVQLDVYVDLGDQANMDIIVNELKSVMYTIGYRNIGQPAEFLEADIQKIMRATRWEKWNV
;
A
#
# COMPACT_ATOMS: atom_id res chain seq x y z
N MET A 1 -8.78 -1.84 20.41
CA MET A 1 -9.10 -1.43 19.03
C MET A 1 -8.27 -0.21 18.67
N LYS A 2 -7.67 -0.21 17.50
CA LYS A 2 -6.82 0.89 17.04
C LYS A 2 -7.63 1.92 16.27
N THR A 3 -7.16 3.16 16.27
CA THR A 3 -7.71 4.20 15.40
C THR A 3 -7.12 4.06 14.00
N GLN A 4 -7.75 4.68 13.00
CA GLN A 4 -7.20 4.72 11.65
C GLN A 4 -5.82 5.41 11.63
N ALA A 5 -5.65 6.47 12.43
CA ALA A 5 -4.36 7.15 12.52
C ALA A 5 -3.25 6.23 13.05
N GLN A 6 -3.57 5.40 14.03
CA GLN A 6 -2.61 4.41 14.56
C GLN A 6 -2.26 3.36 13.51
N LEU A 7 -3.25 2.88 12.75
CA LEU A 7 -3.01 1.91 11.68
C LEU A 7 -2.16 2.49 10.56
N ARG A 8 -2.42 3.73 10.15
CA ARG A 8 -1.63 4.41 9.13
C ARG A 8 -0.18 4.60 9.58
N THR A 9 0.01 5.02 10.82
CA THR A 9 1.34 5.20 11.40
C THR A 9 2.11 3.88 11.46
N GLU A 10 1.45 2.81 11.91
CA GLU A 10 2.05 1.48 11.97
C GLU A 10 2.48 1.00 10.59
N LEU A 11 1.59 1.13 9.60
CA LEU A 11 1.86 0.71 8.23
C LEU A 11 3.01 1.52 7.62
N TYR A 12 2.92 2.84 7.69
CA TYR A 12 3.95 3.73 7.15
C TYR A 12 5.31 3.44 7.77
N SER A 13 5.36 3.31 9.09
CA SER A 13 6.62 3.06 9.80
C SER A 13 7.26 1.74 9.39
N ALA A 14 6.44 0.69 9.22
CA ALA A 14 6.94 -0.62 8.80
C ALA A 14 7.49 -0.58 7.38
N LEU A 15 6.80 0.09 6.46
CA LEU A 15 7.26 0.22 5.08
C LEU A 15 8.51 1.07 4.98
N TYR A 16 8.53 2.20 5.67
CA TYR A 16 9.65 3.15 5.62
C TYR A 16 10.92 2.57 6.24
N ALA A 17 10.80 1.74 7.27
CA ALA A 17 11.94 1.13 7.94
C ALA A 17 12.65 0.08 7.08
N ASN A 18 11.99 -0.44 6.04
CA ASN A 18 12.56 -1.48 5.19
C ASN A 18 13.43 -0.84 4.10
N THR A 19 14.72 -1.21 4.05
CA THR A 19 15.69 -0.60 3.13
C THR A 19 15.57 -1.09 1.69
N THR A 20 14.90 -2.21 1.46
CA THR A 20 14.68 -2.74 0.11
C THR A 20 13.49 -2.04 -0.58
N LEU A 21 12.53 -1.57 0.21
CA LEU A 21 11.37 -0.85 -0.33
C LEU A 21 11.73 0.60 -0.63
N PRO A 22 11.04 1.22 -1.60
CA PRO A 22 11.24 2.65 -1.86
C PRO A 22 10.78 3.49 -0.65
N ASN A 23 11.49 4.60 -0.41
CA ASN A 23 11.13 5.53 0.67
C ASN A 23 9.97 6.44 0.29
N ASN A 24 9.57 6.46 -0.98
CA ASN A 24 8.51 7.33 -1.49
C ASN A 24 7.18 6.65 -1.25
N ILE A 25 6.60 6.89 -0.09
CA ILE A 25 5.36 6.26 0.37
C ILE A 25 4.33 7.35 0.59
N TYR A 26 3.21 7.26 -0.12
CA TYR A 26 2.16 8.27 -0.09
C TYR A 26 0.83 7.66 0.37
N TRP A 27 0.02 8.48 1.00
CA TRP A 27 -1.33 8.11 1.41
C TRP A 27 -2.35 8.66 0.43
N ILE A 28 -3.11 7.75 -0.19
CA ILE A 28 -4.19 8.08 -1.13
C ILE A 28 -3.71 8.99 -2.29
N GLY A 29 -4.32 8.80 -3.42
CA GLY A 29 -4.08 9.60 -4.59
C GLY A 29 -3.37 8.84 -5.68
N LYS A 30 -2.94 9.58 -6.70
CA LYS A 30 -2.17 9.04 -7.82
C LYS A 30 -0.85 9.79 -7.93
N PRO A 31 0.23 9.10 -8.30
CA PRO A 31 1.47 9.79 -8.59
C PRO A 31 1.31 10.64 -9.85
N THR A 32 2.10 11.69 -9.93
CA THR A 32 2.20 12.53 -11.12
C THR A 32 3.55 12.31 -11.78
N ILE A 33 3.75 12.91 -12.95
CA ILE A 33 5.04 12.80 -13.63
C ILE A 33 6.19 13.40 -12.82
N THR A 34 5.88 14.31 -11.89
CA THR A 34 6.86 14.93 -11.00
C THR A 34 7.09 14.16 -9.72
N SER A 35 6.32 13.11 -9.47
CA SER A 35 6.53 12.24 -8.32
C SER A 35 7.84 11.47 -8.44
N THR A 36 8.43 11.12 -7.31
CA THR A 36 9.65 10.31 -7.29
C THR A 36 9.29 8.83 -7.37
N PHE A 37 9.94 8.11 -8.27
CA PHE A 37 9.70 6.68 -8.49
C PHE A 37 10.97 5.87 -8.23
N PRO A 38 10.84 4.60 -7.83
CA PRO A 38 9.59 3.90 -7.52
C PRO A 38 8.89 4.48 -6.31
N CYS A 39 7.57 4.27 -6.22
CA CYS A 39 6.82 4.73 -5.06
C CYS A 39 5.73 3.72 -4.70
N ILE A 40 5.24 3.84 -3.47
CA ILE A 40 4.14 3.03 -2.94
C ILE A 40 3.04 3.99 -2.49
N ILE A 41 1.81 3.72 -2.91
CA ILE A 41 0.65 4.46 -2.43
C ILE A 41 -0.21 3.49 -1.64
N TYR A 42 -0.55 3.84 -0.39
CA TYR A 42 -1.41 3.02 0.43
C TYR A 42 -2.77 3.68 0.61
N THR A 43 -3.81 2.87 0.58
CA THR A 43 -5.19 3.33 0.75
C THR A 43 -5.92 2.32 1.62
N PHE A 44 -6.45 2.79 2.76
CA PHE A 44 -7.34 1.96 3.56
C PHE A 44 -8.71 1.96 2.91
N LEU A 45 -9.16 0.81 2.44
CA LEU A 45 -10.41 0.71 1.68
C LEU A 45 -11.62 1.05 2.53
N ASP A 46 -11.54 0.80 3.82
CA ASP A 46 -12.61 1.14 4.75
C ASP A 46 -12.83 2.65 4.88
N ASP A 47 -11.77 3.45 4.67
CA ASP A 47 -11.87 4.91 4.66
C ASP A 47 -12.75 5.42 3.52
N ILE A 48 -12.73 4.69 2.39
CA ILE A 48 -13.46 5.07 1.19
C ILE A 48 -14.89 4.54 1.22
N GLY A 49 -15.10 3.40 1.87
CA GLY A 49 -16.37 2.69 1.87
C GLY A 49 -17.45 3.28 2.75
N GLY A 50 -17.21 4.41 3.38
CA GLY A 50 -18.20 5.03 4.25
C GLY A 50 -18.31 4.39 5.63
N TYR A 51 -17.35 3.59 6.00
CA TYR A 51 -17.28 2.98 7.33
C TYR A 51 -16.57 3.89 8.32
N ALA A 52 -16.82 5.19 8.22
CA ALA A 52 -16.28 6.15 9.16
C ALA A 52 -16.93 5.95 10.52
N PHE A 53 -16.13 5.70 11.54
CA PHE A 53 -16.59 5.60 12.90
C PHE A 53 -16.48 6.96 13.56
N SER A 54 -17.52 7.37 14.28
CA SER A 54 -17.60 8.70 14.87
C SER A 54 -16.45 9.00 15.85
N ASP A 55 -15.87 7.99 16.43
CA ASP A 55 -14.75 8.11 17.38
C ASP A 55 -13.37 7.84 16.73
N GLY A 56 -13.33 7.61 15.42
CA GLY A 56 -12.10 7.32 14.71
C GLY A 56 -11.59 5.89 14.87
N LEU A 57 -12.30 5.04 15.57
CA LEU A 57 -11.95 3.63 15.73
C LEU A 57 -12.33 2.85 14.49
N VAL A 58 -11.56 1.82 14.16
CA VAL A 58 -11.89 0.91 13.06
C VAL A 58 -12.58 -0.34 13.58
N SER A 59 -13.25 -1.07 12.67
CA SER A 59 -13.84 -2.35 12.99
C SER A 59 -12.74 -3.40 13.27
N GLU A 60 -13.16 -4.62 13.59
CA GLU A 60 -12.24 -5.71 13.89
C GLU A 60 -11.33 -6.06 12.71
N ASP A 61 -11.79 -5.82 11.49
CA ASP A 61 -11.05 -6.14 10.27
C ASP A 61 -10.75 -4.86 9.51
N VAL A 62 -9.57 -4.83 8.90
CA VAL A 62 -9.16 -3.71 8.08
C VAL A 62 -8.56 -4.23 6.78
N THR A 63 -8.88 -3.54 5.67
CA THR A 63 -8.34 -3.85 4.35
C THR A 63 -7.57 -2.65 3.82
N VAL A 64 -6.36 -2.89 3.35
CA VAL A 64 -5.53 -1.85 2.74
C VAL A 64 -5.12 -2.29 1.34
N GLN A 65 -5.10 -1.33 0.42
CA GLN A 65 -4.55 -1.52 -0.91
C GLN A 65 -3.19 -0.83 -0.99
N LEU A 66 -2.20 -1.54 -1.51
CA LEU A 66 -0.86 -1.00 -1.74
C LEU A 66 -0.59 -1.06 -3.24
N ASP A 67 -0.41 0.12 -3.82
CA ASP A 67 -0.12 0.29 -5.24
C ASP A 67 1.37 0.63 -5.39
N VAL A 68 2.09 -0.23 -6.11
CA VAL A 68 3.51 -0.04 -6.37
C VAL A 68 3.68 0.47 -7.79
N TYR A 69 4.37 1.60 -7.95
CA TYR A 69 4.65 2.20 -9.24
C TYR A 69 6.14 2.15 -9.54
N VAL A 70 6.49 1.67 -10.73
CA VAL A 70 7.87 1.65 -11.22
C VAL A 70 7.91 2.18 -12.65
N ASP A 71 9.10 2.50 -13.13
CA ASP A 71 9.29 2.93 -14.49
C ASP A 71 8.89 1.84 -15.49
N LEU A 72 8.37 2.28 -16.64
CA LEU A 72 8.06 1.38 -17.73
C LEU A 72 9.31 0.59 -18.13
N GLY A 73 9.19 -0.74 -18.19
CA GLY A 73 10.31 -1.61 -18.50
C GLY A 73 11.10 -2.10 -17.28
N ASP A 74 10.77 -1.65 -16.08
CA ASP A 74 11.49 -2.04 -14.86
C ASP A 74 10.75 -3.16 -14.10
N GLN A 75 10.34 -4.18 -14.83
CA GLN A 75 9.55 -5.30 -14.31
C GLN A 75 10.28 -6.05 -13.19
N ALA A 76 11.60 -6.22 -13.33
CA ALA A 76 12.39 -6.92 -12.34
C ALA A 76 12.35 -6.21 -10.97
N ASN A 77 12.41 -4.89 -10.98
CA ASN A 77 12.34 -4.12 -9.74
C ASN A 77 10.94 -4.19 -9.13
N MET A 78 9.90 -4.21 -9.96
CA MET A 78 8.53 -4.40 -9.48
C MET A 78 8.42 -5.71 -8.70
N ASP A 79 8.94 -6.79 -9.23
CA ASP A 79 8.88 -8.11 -8.57
C ASP A 79 9.64 -8.12 -7.24
N ILE A 80 10.81 -7.48 -7.20
CA ILE A 80 11.60 -7.36 -5.97
C ILE A 80 10.81 -6.59 -4.91
N ILE A 81 10.25 -5.45 -5.26
CA ILE A 81 9.49 -4.61 -4.34
C ILE A 81 8.27 -5.36 -3.81
N VAL A 82 7.50 -5.99 -4.69
CA VAL A 82 6.28 -6.69 -4.28
C VAL A 82 6.60 -7.89 -3.39
N ASN A 83 7.67 -8.63 -3.67
CA ASN A 83 8.08 -9.74 -2.81
C ASN A 83 8.49 -9.26 -1.41
N GLU A 84 9.24 -8.17 -1.34
CA GLU A 84 9.64 -7.60 -0.06
C GLU A 84 8.44 -7.05 0.69
N LEU A 85 7.50 -6.45 -0.03
CA LEU A 85 6.25 -5.94 0.54
C LEU A 85 5.47 -7.05 1.24
N LYS A 86 5.42 -8.23 0.65
CA LYS A 86 4.77 -9.39 1.27
C LYS A 86 5.39 -9.73 2.62
N SER A 87 6.71 -9.76 2.70
CA SER A 87 7.42 -10.02 3.96
C SER A 87 7.05 -9.01 5.03
N VAL A 88 7.09 -7.72 4.68
CA VAL A 88 6.79 -6.65 5.62
C VAL A 88 5.34 -6.76 6.10
N MET A 89 4.39 -6.96 5.18
CA MET A 89 2.98 -7.02 5.52
C MET A 89 2.66 -8.22 6.42
N TYR A 90 3.24 -9.39 6.13
CA TYR A 90 3.06 -10.55 7.00
C TYR A 90 3.62 -10.30 8.41
N THR A 91 4.74 -9.60 8.51
CA THR A 91 5.37 -9.31 9.80
C THR A 91 4.47 -8.47 10.69
N ILE A 92 3.71 -7.54 10.13
CA ILE A 92 2.80 -6.69 10.90
C ILE A 92 1.37 -7.21 10.97
N GLY A 93 1.15 -8.46 10.54
CA GLY A 93 -0.11 -9.16 10.76
C GLY A 93 -1.12 -9.08 9.62
N TYR A 94 -0.74 -8.52 8.48
CA TYR A 94 -1.59 -8.52 7.29
C TYR A 94 -1.40 -9.80 6.49
N ARG A 95 -2.42 -10.17 5.74
CA ARG A 95 -2.33 -11.26 4.78
C ARG A 95 -2.82 -10.79 3.43
N ASN A 96 -2.24 -11.36 2.38
CA ASN A 96 -2.59 -11.02 1.02
C ASN A 96 -3.96 -11.57 0.66
N ILE A 97 -4.78 -10.78 -0.01
CA ILE A 97 -6.08 -11.20 -0.53
C ILE A 97 -6.16 -10.89 -2.02
N GLY A 98 -6.74 -11.84 -2.76
CA GLY A 98 -6.91 -11.70 -4.20
C GLY A 98 -5.60 -11.79 -4.98
N GLN A 99 -5.71 -11.60 -6.27
CA GLN A 99 -4.57 -11.60 -7.19
C GLN A 99 -4.09 -10.17 -7.41
N PRO A 100 -2.77 -9.95 -7.50
CA PRO A 100 -2.26 -8.64 -7.90
C PRO A 100 -2.75 -8.30 -9.30
N ALA A 101 -3.12 -7.04 -9.50
CA ALA A 101 -3.50 -6.51 -10.81
C ALA A 101 -2.45 -5.52 -11.28
N GLU A 102 -2.05 -5.61 -12.55
CA GLU A 102 -1.02 -4.76 -13.12
C GLU A 102 -1.62 -3.88 -14.20
N PHE A 103 -1.28 -2.59 -14.17
CA PHE A 103 -1.83 -1.59 -15.07
C PHE A 103 -0.72 -0.71 -15.63
N LEU A 104 -0.90 -0.30 -16.88
CA LEU A 104 -0.06 0.73 -17.49
C LEU A 104 -0.69 2.10 -17.20
N GLU A 105 0.07 2.97 -16.56
CA GLU A 105 -0.29 4.37 -16.38
C GLU A 105 0.41 5.19 -17.47
N ALA A 106 -0.25 5.30 -18.62
CA ALA A 106 0.34 5.87 -19.83
C ALA A 106 0.71 7.34 -19.67
N ASP A 107 -0.10 8.09 -18.91
CA ASP A 107 0.11 9.53 -18.72
C ASP A 107 1.46 9.85 -18.10
N ILE A 108 1.97 8.97 -17.25
CA ILE A 108 3.23 9.17 -16.53
C ILE A 108 4.29 8.14 -16.92
N GLN A 109 4.01 7.28 -17.90
CA GLN A 109 4.94 6.24 -18.37
C GLN A 109 5.41 5.31 -17.25
N LYS A 110 4.48 4.83 -16.44
CA LYS A 110 4.75 3.95 -15.31
C LYS A 110 3.89 2.71 -15.37
N ILE A 111 4.36 1.64 -14.72
CA ILE A 111 3.57 0.44 -14.47
C ILE A 111 3.18 0.45 -13.00
N MET A 112 1.93 0.12 -12.72
CA MET A 112 1.40 0.03 -11.36
C MET A 112 0.96 -1.41 -11.11
N ARG A 113 1.35 -1.97 -9.97
CA ARG A 113 0.81 -3.24 -9.49
C ARG A 113 0.06 -3.00 -8.20
N ALA A 114 -1.24 -3.29 -8.23
CA ALA A 114 -2.12 -3.15 -7.07
C ALA A 114 -2.15 -4.46 -6.30
N THR A 115 -1.95 -4.38 -4.99
CA THR A 115 -2.05 -5.52 -4.08
C THR A 115 -3.01 -5.18 -2.95
N ARG A 116 -3.72 -6.18 -2.43
CA ARG A 116 -4.66 -5.98 -1.33
C ARG A 116 -4.30 -6.87 -0.15
N TRP A 117 -4.51 -6.32 1.04
CA TRP A 117 -4.10 -6.92 2.30
C TRP A 117 -5.19 -6.72 3.34
N GLU A 118 -5.39 -7.71 4.17
CA GLU A 118 -6.33 -7.59 5.28
C GLU A 118 -5.67 -8.00 6.60
N LYS A 119 -6.11 -7.36 7.66
CA LYS A 119 -5.70 -7.65 9.02
C LYS A 119 -6.94 -7.81 9.87
N TRP A 120 -6.99 -8.91 10.61
CA TRP A 120 -8.12 -9.24 11.45
C TRP A 120 -7.84 -8.93 12.91
N ASN A 121 -8.88 -8.67 13.66
CA ASN A 121 -8.82 -8.45 15.12
C ASN A 121 -7.87 -7.30 15.48
N VAL A 122 -8.09 -6.20 14.82
CA VAL A 122 -7.29 -4.99 15.04
C VAL A 122 -7.58 -4.35 16.39
#